data_bcfb17065aec49f587097ac619f87930
#
_entry.id   bcfb17065aec49f587097ac619f87930
#
_cell.length_a   1.000
_cell.length_b   1.000
_cell.length_c   1.000
_cell.angle_alpha   90.00
_cell.angle_beta   90.00
_cell.angle_gamma   90.00
#
_symmetry.space_group_name_H-M   'P 1'
#
loop_
_entity.id
_entity.type
_entity.pdbx_description
1 polymer ?
#
loop_
_entity_poly.entity_id
_entity_poly.type
_entity_poly.pdbx_seq_one_letter_code
_entity_poly.pdbx_strand_id
1 'polypeptide(L)'
;YDDTTIDGIVEASGTSKGSFYHYFDSKDSLLTSLSYLFDEKYEELIETMDPSLSPIDKLIHMNHELFMMIENTVSVSLLSQLFSSQLVTKGERHLLEPNRTYYKLLRQITIEGQQQGCFRDGLSINDITKAYAVFERGLMYDWCLCNGNYSLCQYSSTMLPLFLKGLCR
;
A
#
# COMPACT_ATOMS: atom_id res chain seq x y z
N TYR A 1 -19.80 2.66 -3.39
CA TYR A 1 -19.07 3.59 -4.26
C TYR A 1 -20.03 4.43 -5.12
N ASP A 2 -21.00 3.80 -5.76
CA ASP A 2 -21.95 4.51 -6.63
C ASP A 2 -22.91 5.42 -5.85
N ASP A 3 -23.22 5.08 -4.59
CA ASP A 3 -24.07 5.88 -3.70
C ASP A 3 -23.30 6.96 -2.91
N THR A 4 -21.97 6.96 -2.95
CA THR A 4 -21.18 7.99 -2.27
C THR A 4 -21.14 9.24 -3.13
N THR A 5 -21.93 10.24 -2.75
CA THR A 5 -21.97 11.54 -3.44
C THR A 5 -20.82 12.43 -2.97
N ILE A 6 -20.42 13.39 -3.81
CA ILE A 6 -19.47 14.44 -3.41
C ILE A 6 -19.98 15.18 -2.18
N ASP A 7 -21.30 15.37 -2.07
CA ASP A 7 -21.94 15.98 -0.91
C ASP A 7 -21.69 15.18 0.37
N GLY A 8 -21.78 13.85 0.32
CA GLY A 8 -21.46 12.98 1.46
C GLY A 8 -19.97 13.01 1.84
N ILE A 9 -19.05 13.12 0.89
CA ILE A 9 -17.61 13.29 1.17
C ILE A 9 -17.34 14.64 1.84
N VAL A 10 -17.92 15.70 1.31
CA VAL A 10 -17.79 17.08 1.83
C VAL A 10 -18.33 17.18 3.25
N GLU A 11 -19.50 16.60 3.52
CA GLU A 11 -20.11 16.55 4.85
C GLU A 11 -19.25 15.78 5.85
N ALA A 12 -18.77 14.59 5.46
CA ALA A 12 -17.93 13.74 6.30
C ALA A 12 -16.55 14.36 6.60
N SER A 13 -16.00 15.15 5.67
CA SER A 13 -14.70 15.84 5.85
C SER A 13 -14.80 17.20 6.53
N GLY A 14 -16.00 17.73 6.74
CA GLY A 14 -16.21 19.07 7.28
C GLY A 14 -15.76 20.21 6.34
N THR A 15 -15.51 19.93 5.07
CA THR A 15 -15.11 20.91 4.06
C THR A 15 -16.30 21.45 3.29
N SER A 16 -16.11 22.48 2.48
CA SER A 16 -17.15 22.98 1.57
C SER A 16 -17.03 22.29 0.19
N LYS A 17 -18.16 22.22 -0.52
CA LYS A 17 -18.21 21.71 -1.89
C LYS A 17 -17.27 22.49 -2.83
N GLY A 18 -17.16 23.81 -2.64
CA GLY A 18 -16.22 24.66 -3.36
C GLY A 18 -14.74 24.31 -3.05
N SER A 19 -14.42 24.02 -1.78
CA SER A 19 -13.08 23.57 -1.40
C SER A 19 -12.76 22.21 -2.01
N PHE A 20 -13.73 21.29 -2.06
CA PHE A 20 -13.52 19.98 -2.71
C PHE A 20 -13.13 20.16 -4.18
N TYR A 21 -13.92 20.91 -4.95
CA TYR A 21 -13.65 21.13 -6.40
C TYR A 21 -12.43 22.03 -6.66
N HIS A 22 -11.94 22.76 -5.64
CA HIS A 22 -10.68 23.47 -5.78
C HIS A 22 -9.46 22.54 -5.77
N TYR A 23 -9.56 21.41 -5.07
CA TYR A 23 -8.48 20.43 -4.94
C TYR A 23 -8.67 19.18 -5.81
N PHE A 24 -9.91 18.82 -6.14
CA PHE A 24 -10.22 17.58 -6.84
C PHE A 24 -11.27 17.81 -7.94
N ASP A 25 -10.93 17.49 -9.16
CA ASP A 25 -11.85 17.59 -10.30
C ASP A 25 -12.98 16.54 -10.25
N SER A 26 -12.77 15.43 -9.52
CA SER A 26 -13.72 14.31 -9.39
C SER A 26 -13.42 13.43 -8.18
N LYS A 27 -14.32 12.48 -7.87
CA LYS A 27 -14.05 11.39 -6.90
C LYS A 27 -12.83 10.55 -7.31
N ASP A 28 -12.63 10.32 -8.58
CA ASP A 28 -11.51 9.53 -9.09
C ASP A 28 -10.18 10.26 -8.89
N SER A 29 -10.16 11.59 -8.99
CA SER A 29 -8.96 12.37 -8.68
C SER A 29 -8.59 12.32 -7.20
N LEU A 30 -9.57 12.25 -6.29
CA LEU A 30 -9.32 12.03 -4.86
C LEU A 30 -8.67 10.66 -4.60
N LEU A 31 -9.17 9.60 -5.26
CA LEU A 31 -8.60 8.26 -5.13
C LEU A 31 -7.21 8.16 -5.75
N THR A 32 -6.96 8.86 -6.85
CA THR A 32 -5.63 8.99 -7.44
C THR A 32 -4.67 9.69 -6.47
N SER A 33 -5.12 10.76 -5.79
CA SER A 33 -4.31 11.46 -4.78
C SER A 33 -3.92 10.56 -3.61
N LEU A 34 -4.78 9.62 -3.20
CA LEU A 34 -4.41 8.64 -2.17
C LEU A 34 -3.27 7.71 -2.63
N SER A 35 -3.23 7.36 -3.91
CA SER A 35 -2.11 6.57 -4.46
C SER A 35 -0.80 7.37 -4.43
N TYR A 36 -0.83 8.67 -4.67
CA TYR A 36 0.33 9.55 -4.53
C TYR A 36 0.81 9.66 -3.09
N LEU A 37 -0.12 9.75 -2.12
CA LEU A 37 0.24 9.75 -0.70
C LEU A 37 1.05 8.49 -0.32
N PHE A 38 0.70 7.34 -0.87
CA PHE A 38 1.48 6.13 -0.68
C PHE A 38 2.86 6.23 -1.31
N ASP A 39 2.97 6.78 -2.52
CA ASP A 39 4.26 6.95 -3.19
C ASP A 39 5.17 7.96 -2.46
N GLU A 40 4.62 9.05 -1.92
CA GLU A 40 5.36 9.98 -1.07
C GLU A 40 5.97 9.27 0.17
N LYS A 41 5.20 8.37 0.81
CA LYS A 41 5.73 7.59 1.94
C LYS A 41 6.88 6.67 1.51
N TYR A 42 6.81 6.07 0.33
CA TYR A 42 7.91 5.25 -0.18
C TYR A 42 9.14 6.08 -0.58
N GLU A 43 8.95 7.30 -1.07
CA GLU A 43 10.05 8.25 -1.33
C GLU A 43 10.76 8.64 -0.04
N GLU A 44 10.00 8.96 1.02
CA GLU A 44 10.54 9.18 2.36
C GLU A 44 11.35 7.97 2.85
N LEU A 45 10.82 6.76 2.67
CA LEU A 45 11.50 5.53 3.09
C LEU A 45 12.81 5.27 2.32
N ILE A 46 12.87 5.61 1.04
CA ILE A 46 14.12 5.52 0.26
C ILE A 46 15.23 6.38 0.88
N GLU A 47 14.87 7.55 1.41
CA GLU A 47 15.83 8.51 1.98
C GLU A 47 16.20 8.17 3.43
N THR A 48 15.25 7.63 4.20
CA THR A 48 15.38 7.48 5.67
C THR A 48 15.68 6.07 6.13
N MET A 49 15.46 5.05 5.29
CA MET A 49 15.67 3.65 5.67
C MET A 49 17.15 3.39 5.98
N ASP A 50 17.41 2.79 7.14
CA ASP A 50 18.77 2.39 7.52
C ASP A 50 19.35 1.41 6.47
N PRO A 51 20.42 1.79 5.77
CA PRO A 51 21.03 0.95 4.75
C PRO A 51 21.64 -0.34 5.30
N SER A 52 21.93 -0.40 6.61
CA SER A 52 22.52 -1.56 7.26
C SER A 52 21.51 -2.69 7.56
N LEU A 53 20.22 -2.42 7.44
CA LEU A 53 19.18 -3.44 7.62
C LEU A 53 19.36 -4.58 6.60
N SER A 54 19.08 -5.81 7.05
CA SER A 54 18.97 -6.93 6.12
C SER A 54 17.83 -6.70 5.12
N PRO A 55 17.87 -7.30 3.91
CA PRO A 55 16.76 -7.18 2.95
C PRO A 55 15.41 -7.60 3.52
N ILE A 56 15.39 -8.59 4.40
CA ILE A 56 14.16 -9.03 5.07
C ILE A 56 13.66 -7.98 6.06
N ASP A 57 14.57 -7.38 6.84
CA ASP A 57 14.21 -6.31 7.79
C ASP A 57 13.76 -5.05 7.04
N LYS A 58 14.34 -4.73 5.88
CA LYS A 58 13.88 -3.65 5.01
C LYS A 58 12.44 -3.87 4.53
N LEU A 59 12.09 -5.09 4.13
CA LEU A 59 10.71 -5.44 3.76
C LEU A 59 9.74 -5.29 4.93
N ILE A 60 10.14 -5.75 6.13
CA ILE A 60 9.34 -5.61 7.35
C ILE A 60 9.17 -4.13 7.72
N HIS A 61 10.25 -3.36 7.67
CA HIS A 61 10.21 -1.92 7.97
C HIS A 61 9.32 -1.16 6.99
N MET A 62 9.45 -1.42 5.68
CA MET A 62 8.62 -0.80 4.65
C MET A 62 7.12 -1.05 4.88
N ASN A 63 6.74 -2.29 5.21
CA ASN A 63 5.35 -2.62 5.51
C ASN A 63 4.86 -1.93 6.79
N HIS A 64 5.66 -1.96 7.86
CA HIS A 64 5.33 -1.33 9.13
C HIS A 64 5.04 0.15 8.96
N GLU A 65 5.92 0.88 8.30
CA GLU A 65 5.80 2.32 8.09
C GLU A 65 4.57 2.69 7.23
N LEU A 66 4.32 1.93 6.16
CA LEU A 66 3.13 2.14 5.35
C LEU A 66 1.85 1.89 6.17
N PHE A 67 1.78 0.78 6.90
CA PHE A 67 0.57 0.40 7.63
C PHE A 67 0.31 1.31 8.83
N MET A 68 1.35 1.79 9.49
CA MET A 68 1.24 2.84 10.51
C MET A 68 0.68 4.14 9.90
N MET A 69 1.16 4.55 8.76
CA MET A 69 0.64 5.72 8.06
C MET A 69 -0.84 5.52 7.68
N ILE A 70 -1.19 4.36 7.10
CA ILE A 70 -2.58 4.05 6.72
C ILE A 70 -3.51 4.10 7.95
N GLU A 71 -3.19 3.42 9.04
CA GLU A 71 -4.03 3.41 10.25
C GLU A 71 -4.25 4.81 10.85
N ASN A 72 -3.24 5.68 10.77
CA ASN A 72 -3.30 6.99 11.39
C ASN A 72 -3.89 8.08 10.50
N THR A 73 -3.86 7.92 9.17
CA THR A 73 -4.17 9.03 8.24
C THR A 73 -5.23 8.69 7.20
N VAL A 74 -5.52 7.41 6.95
CA VAL A 74 -6.45 6.98 5.91
C VAL A 74 -7.68 6.34 6.53
N SER A 75 -8.87 6.90 6.27
CA SER A 75 -10.09 6.25 6.73
C SER A 75 -10.32 4.92 6.00
N VAL A 76 -10.90 3.93 6.71
CA VAL A 76 -11.28 2.63 6.14
C VAL A 76 -12.18 2.79 4.91
N SER A 77 -13.13 3.73 4.98
CA SER A 77 -14.03 4.02 3.86
C SER A 77 -13.28 4.48 2.62
N LEU A 78 -12.30 5.39 2.77
CA LEU A 78 -11.50 5.89 1.65
C LEU A 78 -10.64 4.79 1.03
N LEU A 79 -10.00 3.95 1.85
CA LEU A 79 -9.22 2.82 1.38
C LEU A 79 -10.09 1.79 0.65
N SER A 80 -11.29 1.50 1.18
CA SER A 80 -12.26 0.60 0.55
C SER A 80 -12.72 1.13 -0.81
N GLN A 81 -12.94 2.44 -0.94
CA GLN A 81 -13.29 3.08 -2.20
C GLN A 81 -12.15 2.99 -3.21
N LEU A 82 -10.90 3.18 -2.78
CA LEU A 82 -9.73 3.00 -3.63
C LEU A 82 -9.70 1.58 -4.21
N PHE A 83 -9.81 0.54 -3.36
CA PHE A 83 -9.83 -0.84 -3.83
C PHE A 83 -10.99 -1.12 -4.78
N SER A 84 -12.20 -0.68 -4.43
CA SER A 84 -13.38 -0.85 -5.29
C SER A 84 -13.19 -0.20 -6.66
N SER A 85 -12.67 1.02 -6.72
CA SER A 85 -12.38 1.71 -7.98
C SER A 85 -11.39 0.92 -8.84
N GLN A 86 -10.33 0.38 -8.24
CA GLN A 86 -9.33 -0.42 -8.95
C GLN A 86 -9.88 -1.75 -9.49
N LEU A 87 -10.89 -2.32 -8.85
CA LEU A 87 -11.56 -3.54 -9.33
C LEU A 87 -12.47 -3.30 -10.52
N VAL A 88 -13.20 -2.18 -10.54
CA VAL A 88 -14.20 -1.88 -11.58
C VAL A 88 -13.62 -1.10 -12.77
N THR A 89 -12.47 -0.46 -12.61
CA THR A 89 -11.81 0.30 -13.68
C THR A 89 -11.52 -0.58 -14.89
N LYS A 90 -11.90 -0.11 -16.07
CA LYS A 90 -11.63 -0.78 -17.37
C LYS A 90 -10.28 -0.37 -17.98
N GLY A 91 -9.64 0.67 -17.45
CA GLY A 91 -8.34 1.20 -17.90
C GLY A 91 -7.18 0.70 -17.03
N GLU A 92 -6.13 1.51 -17.00
CA GLU A 92 -4.95 1.27 -16.16
C GLU A 92 -5.31 1.29 -14.69
N ARG A 93 -4.71 0.38 -13.93
CA ARG A 93 -4.87 0.27 -12.48
C ARG A 93 -3.65 0.84 -11.79
N HIS A 94 -3.76 2.04 -11.26
CA HIS A 94 -2.64 2.74 -10.60
C HIS A 94 -1.95 1.92 -9.51
N LEU A 95 -2.70 1.12 -8.74
CA LEU A 95 -2.09 0.24 -7.72
C LEU A 95 -1.21 -0.88 -8.29
N LEU A 96 -1.33 -1.17 -9.58
CA LEU A 96 -0.55 -2.22 -10.26
C LEU A 96 0.52 -1.66 -11.21
N GLU A 97 0.64 -0.35 -11.30
CA GLU A 97 1.57 0.29 -12.23
C GLU A 97 3.03 -0.01 -11.85
N PRO A 98 3.81 -0.68 -12.75
CA PRO A 98 5.16 -1.15 -12.40
C PRO A 98 6.17 -0.03 -12.14
N ASN A 99 5.89 1.18 -12.65
CA ASN A 99 6.80 2.34 -12.55
C ASN A 99 6.62 3.12 -11.25
N ARG A 100 5.66 2.77 -10.40
CA ARG A 100 5.48 3.41 -9.10
C ARG A 100 6.69 3.22 -8.19
N THR A 101 6.94 4.21 -7.34
CA THR A 101 8.01 4.21 -6.34
C THR A 101 7.96 2.96 -5.46
N TYR A 102 6.77 2.51 -5.08
CA TYR A 102 6.54 1.24 -4.39
C TYR A 102 7.24 0.05 -5.06
N TYR A 103 6.94 -0.20 -6.33
CA TYR A 103 7.50 -1.36 -7.03
C TYR A 103 9.00 -1.23 -7.30
N LYS A 104 9.49 -0.01 -7.51
CA LYS A 104 10.92 0.25 -7.66
C LYS A 104 11.69 -0.10 -6.39
N LEU A 105 11.21 0.40 -5.23
CA LEU A 105 11.82 0.12 -3.94
C LEU A 105 11.75 -1.38 -3.59
N LEU A 106 10.57 -1.98 -3.74
CA LEU A 106 10.37 -3.40 -3.47
C LEU A 106 11.28 -4.30 -4.32
N ARG A 107 11.41 -4.00 -5.61
CA ARG A 107 12.33 -4.72 -6.51
C ARG A 107 13.79 -4.55 -6.10
N GLN A 108 14.20 -3.34 -5.74
CA GLN A 108 15.56 -3.07 -5.29
C GLN A 108 15.91 -3.92 -4.06
N ILE A 109 15.05 -3.94 -3.04
CA ILE A 109 15.25 -4.75 -1.83
C ILE A 109 15.25 -6.26 -2.18
N THR A 110 14.38 -6.69 -3.09
CA THR A 110 14.33 -8.09 -3.53
C THR A 110 15.60 -8.51 -4.27
N ILE A 111 16.14 -7.64 -5.14
CA ILE A 111 17.42 -7.89 -5.84
C ILE A 111 18.55 -8.03 -4.83
N GLU A 112 18.63 -7.11 -3.87
CA GLU A 112 19.61 -7.16 -2.79
C GLU A 112 19.51 -8.48 -2.01
N GLY A 113 18.30 -8.89 -1.64
CA GLY A 113 18.05 -10.14 -0.93
C GLY A 113 18.41 -11.38 -1.73
N GLN A 114 18.20 -11.40 -3.05
CA GLN A 114 18.67 -12.50 -3.89
C GLN A 114 20.21 -12.56 -3.97
N GLN A 115 20.85 -11.42 -4.13
CA GLN A 115 22.32 -11.34 -4.16
C GLN A 115 22.96 -11.84 -2.86
N GLN A 116 22.30 -11.58 -1.72
CA GLN A 116 22.73 -12.04 -0.40
C GLN A 116 22.29 -13.48 -0.06
N GLY A 117 21.54 -14.15 -0.97
CA GLY A 117 21.06 -15.52 -0.76
C GLY A 117 19.97 -15.63 0.32
N CYS A 118 19.21 -14.56 0.58
CA CYS A 118 18.13 -14.58 1.56
C CYS A 118 16.93 -15.42 1.10
N PHE A 119 16.65 -15.47 -0.20
CA PHE A 119 15.47 -16.12 -0.73
C PHE A 119 15.76 -17.52 -1.26
N ARG A 120 14.72 -18.34 -1.34
CA ARG A 120 14.78 -19.72 -1.85
C ARG A 120 15.23 -19.74 -3.31
N ASP A 121 15.99 -20.79 -3.65
CA ASP A 121 16.30 -21.08 -5.03
C ASP A 121 15.03 -21.33 -5.85
N GLY A 122 15.04 -20.89 -7.10
CA GLY A 122 13.93 -21.06 -8.02
C GLY A 122 12.85 -19.97 -7.98
N LEU A 123 12.87 -19.07 -7.01
CA LEU A 123 12.01 -17.89 -7.02
C LEU A 123 12.68 -16.75 -7.79
N SER A 124 11.99 -16.23 -8.80
CA SER A 124 12.45 -15.04 -9.50
C SER A 124 12.18 -13.76 -8.69
N ILE A 125 12.90 -12.67 -9.01
CA ILE A 125 12.61 -11.33 -8.45
C ILE A 125 11.13 -10.96 -8.65
N ASN A 126 10.57 -11.29 -9.81
CA ASN A 126 9.16 -10.99 -10.10
C ASN A 126 8.21 -11.79 -9.22
N ASP A 127 8.51 -13.07 -8.96
CA ASP A 127 7.68 -13.90 -8.09
C ASP A 127 7.64 -13.36 -6.67
N ILE A 128 8.82 -13.03 -6.11
CA ILE A 128 8.94 -12.49 -4.75
C ILE A 128 8.24 -11.12 -4.65
N THR A 129 8.52 -10.21 -5.58
CA THR A 129 7.91 -8.89 -5.62
C THR A 129 6.39 -8.99 -5.71
N LYS A 130 5.87 -9.83 -6.61
CA LYS A 130 4.43 -10.03 -6.78
C LYS A 130 3.80 -10.66 -5.54
N ALA A 131 4.42 -11.69 -4.97
CA ALA A 131 3.91 -12.37 -3.77
C ALA A 131 3.81 -11.40 -2.59
N TYR A 132 4.85 -10.59 -2.35
CA TYR A 132 4.84 -9.57 -1.32
C TYR A 132 3.72 -8.54 -1.53
N ALA A 133 3.61 -7.97 -2.73
CA ALA A 133 2.59 -6.99 -3.04
C ALA A 133 1.15 -7.55 -2.95
N VAL A 134 0.94 -8.82 -3.29
CA VAL A 134 -0.35 -9.50 -3.11
C VAL A 134 -0.66 -9.69 -1.63
N PHE A 135 0.34 -10.09 -0.84
CA PHE A 135 0.18 -10.26 0.60
C PHE A 135 -0.22 -8.95 1.29
N GLU A 136 0.48 -7.85 1.02
CA GLU A 136 0.15 -6.53 1.59
C GLU A 136 -1.27 -6.08 1.21
N ARG A 137 -1.62 -6.17 -0.07
CA ARG A 137 -2.98 -5.83 -0.52
C ARG A 137 -4.03 -6.72 0.13
N GLY A 138 -3.74 -7.99 0.33
CA GLY A 138 -4.63 -8.92 1.02
C GLY A 138 -4.92 -8.49 2.45
N LEU A 139 -3.91 -8.07 3.20
CA LEU A 139 -4.07 -7.56 4.56
C LEU A 139 -4.89 -6.28 4.60
N MET A 140 -4.62 -5.33 3.73
CA MET A 140 -5.39 -4.08 3.64
C MET A 140 -6.85 -4.36 3.25
N TYR A 141 -7.08 -5.28 2.31
CA TYR A 141 -8.42 -5.67 1.87
C TYR A 141 -9.21 -6.31 3.02
N ASP A 142 -8.62 -7.25 3.75
CA ASP A 142 -9.25 -7.88 4.91
C ASP A 142 -9.57 -6.86 6.01
N TRP A 143 -8.64 -5.94 6.28
CA TRP A 143 -8.85 -4.85 7.22
C TRP A 143 -10.05 -3.97 6.84
N CYS A 144 -10.21 -3.68 5.53
CA CYS A 144 -11.39 -2.97 5.02
C CYS A 144 -12.68 -3.79 5.21
N LEU A 145 -12.66 -5.10 4.93
CA LEU A 145 -13.83 -5.98 5.17
C LEU A 145 -14.24 -6.01 6.63
N CYS A 146 -13.28 -5.92 7.54
CA CYS A 146 -13.48 -5.88 8.99
C CYS A 146 -13.79 -4.48 9.53
N ASN A 147 -14.02 -3.47 8.68
CA ASN A 147 -14.24 -2.07 9.06
C ASN A 147 -13.17 -1.51 10.01
N GLY A 148 -11.92 -1.94 9.87
CA GLY A 148 -10.82 -1.48 10.72
C GLY A 148 -10.90 -1.95 12.18
N ASN A 149 -11.61 -3.04 12.48
CA ASN A 149 -11.86 -3.52 13.84
C ASN A 149 -10.64 -4.14 14.54
N TYR A 150 -9.47 -4.10 13.92
CA TYR A 150 -8.19 -4.53 14.49
C TYR A 150 -7.06 -3.62 14.02
N SER A 151 -5.93 -3.61 14.72
CA SER A 151 -4.75 -2.89 14.25
C SER A 151 -4.12 -3.62 13.06
N LEU A 152 -4.14 -2.98 11.89
CA LEU A 152 -3.53 -3.47 10.66
C LEU A 152 -2.02 -3.66 10.85
N CYS A 153 -1.35 -2.68 11.46
CA CYS A 153 0.07 -2.70 11.72
C CYS A 153 0.46 -3.83 12.68
N GLN A 154 -0.27 -3.99 13.80
CA GLN A 154 0.02 -5.05 14.77
C GLN A 154 -0.25 -6.44 14.17
N TYR A 155 -1.32 -6.62 13.41
CA TYR A 155 -1.61 -7.89 12.75
C TYR A 155 -0.55 -8.22 11.71
N SER A 156 -0.17 -7.26 10.89
CA SER A 156 0.89 -7.43 9.89
C SER A 156 2.23 -7.75 10.52
N SER A 157 2.60 -7.14 11.65
CA SER A 157 3.86 -7.42 12.33
C SER A 157 4.01 -8.89 12.76
N THR A 158 2.89 -9.58 12.95
CA THR A 158 2.86 -11.03 13.22
C THR A 158 2.85 -11.86 11.94
N MET A 159 2.07 -11.46 10.95
CA MET A 159 1.81 -12.28 9.76
C MET A 159 2.89 -12.14 8.69
N LEU A 160 3.45 -10.94 8.52
CA LEU A 160 4.48 -10.71 7.49
C LEU A 160 5.76 -11.54 7.72
N PRO A 161 6.32 -11.65 8.94
CA PRO A 161 7.46 -12.53 9.17
C PRO A 161 7.17 -14.02 8.85
N LEU A 162 5.95 -14.49 9.12
CA LEU A 162 5.53 -15.85 8.78
C LEU A 162 5.47 -16.04 7.26
N PHE A 163 4.91 -15.07 6.55
CA PHE A 163 4.88 -15.07 5.09
C PHE A 163 6.30 -15.05 4.49
N LEU A 164 7.15 -14.12 4.95
CA LEU A 164 8.53 -13.98 4.47
C LEU A 164 9.35 -15.24 4.74
N LYS A 165 9.16 -15.90 5.88
CA LYS A 165 9.79 -17.20 6.18
C LYS A 165 9.47 -18.26 5.13
N GLY A 166 8.29 -18.18 4.50
CA GLY A 166 7.92 -19.02 3.36
C GLY A 166 8.70 -18.73 2.08
N LEU A 167 9.27 -17.55 1.92
CA LEU A 167 10.07 -17.13 0.77
C LEU A 167 11.58 -17.29 1.02
N CYS A 168 12.02 -17.34 2.27
CA CYS A 168 13.42 -17.46 2.67
C CYS A 168 13.94 -18.90 2.59
N ARG A 169 15.27 -19.03 2.52
CA ARG A 169 15.96 -20.31 2.66
C ARG A 169 15.85 -20.87 4.08
#